data_aff33f4dd0163062ad2be156d78c9ef5
#
_entry.id   aff33f4dd0163062ad2be156d78c9ef5
#
_cell.length_a   1.000
_cell.length_b   1.000
_cell.length_c   1.000
_cell.angle_alpha   90.00
_cell.angle_beta   90.00
_cell.angle_gamma   90.00
#
_symmetry.space_group_name_H-M   'P 1'
#
loop_
_entity.id
_entity.type
_entity.pdbx_description
1 polymer ?
#
loop_
_entity_poly.entity_id
_entity_poly.type
_entity_poly.pdbx_seq_one_letter_code
_entity_poly.pdbx_strand_id
1 'polypeptide(L)'
;MKRLIFSMGAFILLSLQWGGWALAEDLGRLSANPYNPESTSNPYGVGSPYRADSINNPYGPYGSPYSPKSTTNPYATDAPKLYDSQGNYRGRLSRNPYDPDSISNPYGRYGSPYSPDSINNPYGGGSPYAADSPNNPYGRGWRIEGTD
;
A
#
# COMPACT_ATOMS: atom_id res chain seq x y z
N MET A 1 -44.50 4.99 -15.64
CA MET A 1 -44.13 3.59 -15.55
C MET A 1 -42.68 3.31 -15.91
N LYS A 2 -42.28 3.75 -17.07
CA LYS A 2 -40.89 3.54 -17.52
C LYS A 2 -39.86 4.12 -16.55
N ARG A 3 -40.18 5.25 -15.95
CA ARG A 3 -39.27 5.90 -14.99
C ARG A 3 -39.02 5.10 -13.72
N LEU A 4 -40.03 4.39 -13.27
CA LEU A 4 -39.90 3.53 -12.10
C LEU A 4 -38.95 2.38 -12.35
N ILE A 5 -38.98 1.85 -13.58
CA ILE A 5 -38.09 0.76 -13.96
C ILE A 5 -36.64 1.23 -13.93
N PHE A 6 -36.34 2.44 -14.38
CA PHE A 6 -34.99 2.99 -14.32
C PHE A 6 -34.49 3.17 -12.91
N SER A 7 -35.38 3.64 -12.01
CA SER A 7 -35.01 3.78 -10.60
C SER A 7 -34.66 2.45 -9.97
N MET A 8 -35.43 1.43 -10.29
CA MET A 8 -35.17 0.09 -9.78
C MET A 8 -33.85 -0.45 -10.29
N GLY A 9 -33.52 -0.18 -11.54
CA GLY A 9 -32.25 -0.58 -12.10
C GLY A 9 -31.06 0.05 -11.39
N ALA A 10 -31.19 1.31 -11.03
CA ALA A 10 -30.13 2.00 -10.29
C ALA A 10 -29.91 1.37 -8.91
N PHE A 11 -30.97 1.02 -8.20
CA PHE A 11 -30.87 0.34 -6.92
C PHE A 11 -30.20 -1.02 -7.03
N ILE A 12 -30.54 -1.77 -8.07
CA ILE A 12 -29.93 -3.09 -8.29
C ILE A 12 -28.43 -2.95 -8.49
N LEU A 13 -27.99 -1.95 -9.25
CA LEU A 13 -26.57 -1.71 -9.46
C LEU A 13 -25.84 -1.39 -8.17
N LEU A 14 -26.42 -0.57 -7.31
CA LEU A 14 -25.85 -0.27 -6.01
C LEU A 14 -25.75 -1.51 -5.14
N SER A 15 -26.77 -2.35 -5.16
CA SER A 15 -26.75 -3.60 -4.41
C SER A 15 -25.62 -4.52 -4.85
N LEU A 16 -25.39 -4.61 -6.15
CA LEU A 16 -24.31 -5.42 -6.69
C LEU A 16 -22.94 -4.90 -6.25
N GLN A 17 -22.77 -3.59 -6.16
CA GLN A 17 -21.52 -3.03 -5.67
C GLN A 17 -21.25 -3.40 -4.22
N TRP A 18 -22.26 -3.59 -3.43
CA TRP A 18 -22.13 -3.97 -2.03
C TRP A 18 -21.88 -5.46 -1.83
N GLY A 19 -22.49 -6.28 -2.65
CA GLY A 19 -22.59 -7.71 -2.36
C GLY A 19 -21.41 -8.54 -2.80
N GLY A 20 -20.54 -8.06 -3.63
CA GLY A 20 -19.57 -8.90 -4.28
C GLY A 20 -18.11 -8.58 -4.08
N TRP A 21 -17.78 -7.54 -3.32
CA TRP A 21 -16.41 -7.02 -3.33
C TRP A 21 -15.81 -7.04 -1.94
N ALA A 22 -14.74 -7.80 -1.80
CA ALA A 22 -13.82 -7.59 -0.72
C ALA A 22 -13.10 -6.27 -1.00
N LEU A 23 -13.28 -5.29 -0.13
CA LEU A 23 -12.61 -4.01 -0.28
C LEU A 23 -11.17 -4.14 0.19
N ALA A 24 -10.24 -3.61 -0.60
CA ALA A 24 -8.86 -3.50 -0.18
C ALA A 24 -8.79 -2.63 1.07
N GLU A 25 -7.97 -3.05 2.02
CA GLU A 25 -7.81 -2.31 3.27
C GLU A 25 -6.79 -1.21 3.10
N ASP A 26 -7.15 0.01 3.50
CA ASP A 26 -6.24 1.14 3.50
C ASP A 26 -5.35 1.09 4.74
N LEU A 27 -4.07 0.86 4.53
CA LEU A 27 -3.09 0.73 5.61
C LEU A 27 -2.29 2.01 5.84
N GLY A 28 -2.73 3.11 5.24
CA GLY A 28 -2.06 4.39 5.35
C GLY A 28 -1.08 4.62 4.23
N ARG A 29 -0.06 5.41 4.51
CA ARG A 29 0.93 5.82 3.52
C ARG A 29 2.33 5.41 3.92
N LEU A 30 3.04 4.81 2.99
CA LEU A 30 4.47 4.59 3.12
C LEU A 30 5.16 5.93 2.94
N SER A 31 5.59 6.53 4.04
CA SER A 31 6.10 7.89 4.05
C SER A 31 7.17 8.05 5.11
N ALA A 32 8.14 8.90 4.83
CA ALA A 32 9.16 9.27 5.79
C ALA A 32 8.73 10.44 6.69
N ASN A 33 7.52 10.96 6.50
CA ASN A 33 7.00 12.10 7.28
C ASN A 33 6.49 11.60 8.65
N PRO A 34 7.16 11.97 9.76
CA PRO A 34 6.75 11.49 11.09
C PRO A 34 5.55 12.22 11.68
N TYR A 35 5.07 13.28 11.05
CA TYR A 35 4.00 14.13 11.57
C TYR A 35 2.64 13.86 10.94
N ASN A 36 2.61 13.24 9.78
CA ASN A 36 1.36 12.90 9.11
C ASN A 36 0.71 11.72 9.83
N PRO A 37 -0.55 11.83 10.28
CA PRO A 37 -1.22 10.72 10.98
C PRO A 37 -1.43 9.48 10.10
N GLU A 38 -1.40 9.62 8.79
CA GLU A 38 -1.52 8.49 7.85
C GLU A 38 -0.17 7.86 7.50
N SER A 39 0.92 8.42 8.00
CA SER A 39 2.28 7.94 7.69
C SER A 39 2.66 6.74 8.55
N THR A 40 3.29 5.75 7.91
CA THR A 40 3.86 4.61 8.63
C THR A 40 5.03 4.99 9.52
N SER A 41 5.59 6.19 9.34
CA SER A 41 6.66 6.72 10.21
C SER A 41 6.13 7.45 11.43
N ASN A 42 4.81 7.61 11.56
CA ASN A 42 4.21 8.27 12.72
C ASN A 42 3.76 7.21 13.73
N PRO A 43 4.46 7.08 14.88
CA PRO A 43 4.12 6.05 15.88
C PRO A 43 2.83 6.34 16.65
N TYR A 44 2.26 7.53 16.50
CA TYR A 44 1.00 7.90 17.12
C TYR A 44 -0.19 7.85 16.17
N GLY A 45 0.05 7.54 14.91
CA GLY A 45 -0.96 7.38 13.89
C GLY A 45 -0.97 5.96 13.34
N VAL A 46 -1.06 5.86 12.02
CA VAL A 46 -1.08 4.58 11.30
C VAL A 46 0.17 3.73 11.58
N GLY A 47 1.29 4.37 11.88
CA GLY A 47 2.55 3.69 12.19
C GLY A 47 2.66 3.14 13.61
N SER A 48 1.60 3.23 14.41
CA SER A 48 1.62 2.72 15.78
C SER A 48 1.88 1.22 15.83
N PRO A 49 2.83 0.77 16.66
CA PRO A 49 3.07 -0.68 16.82
C PRO A 49 1.96 -1.41 17.55
N TYR A 50 0.96 -0.69 18.06
CA TYR A 50 -0.14 -1.27 18.85
C TYR A 50 -1.46 -1.36 18.06
N ARG A 51 -1.54 -0.76 16.89
CA ARG A 51 -2.74 -0.90 16.05
C ARG A 51 -2.76 -2.27 15.38
N ALA A 52 -3.95 -2.87 15.33
CA ALA A 52 -4.11 -4.21 14.76
C ALA A 52 -3.75 -4.27 13.27
N ASP A 53 -4.02 -3.19 12.52
CA ASP A 53 -3.79 -3.12 11.08
C ASP A 53 -2.47 -2.45 10.69
N SER A 54 -1.63 -2.14 11.67
CA SER A 54 -0.36 -1.46 11.39
C SER A 54 0.69 -2.42 10.84
N ILE A 55 1.45 -1.97 9.86
CA ILE A 55 2.60 -2.71 9.35
C ILE A 55 3.73 -2.80 10.39
N ASN A 56 3.68 -1.97 11.42
CA ASN A 56 4.69 -1.94 12.49
C ASN A 56 4.30 -2.77 13.70
N ASN A 57 3.12 -3.40 13.67
CA ASN A 57 2.68 -4.29 14.75
C ASN A 57 3.16 -5.72 14.48
N PRO A 58 4.13 -6.23 15.27
CA PRO A 58 4.67 -7.58 15.02
C PRO A 58 3.69 -8.71 15.33
N TYR A 59 2.55 -8.40 15.93
CA TYR A 59 1.50 -9.38 16.24
C TYR A 59 0.28 -9.27 15.32
N GLY A 60 0.27 -8.30 14.42
CA GLY A 60 -0.83 -8.10 13.50
C GLY A 60 -0.61 -8.77 12.14
N PRO A 61 -1.66 -8.86 11.31
CA PRO A 61 -1.56 -9.57 10.02
C PRO A 61 -0.61 -8.91 9.02
N TYR A 62 -0.37 -7.62 9.17
CA TYR A 62 0.47 -6.87 8.21
C TYR A 62 1.88 -6.60 8.72
N GLY A 63 2.16 -6.87 9.98
CA GLY A 63 3.47 -6.65 10.57
C GLY A 63 4.15 -7.90 11.12
N SER A 64 3.43 -9.02 11.21
CA SER A 64 3.98 -10.28 11.73
C SER A 64 4.96 -10.89 10.73
N PRO A 65 6.14 -11.36 11.21
CA PRO A 65 7.09 -12.03 10.32
C PRO A 65 6.60 -13.40 9.80
N TYR A 66 5.44 -13.86 10.26
CA TYR A 66 4.90 -15.18 9.89
C TYR A 66 3.63 -15.09 9.04
N SER A 67 3.06 -13.91 8.90
CA SER A 67 1.82 -13.74 8.13
C SER A 67 2.10 -13.68 6.63
N PRO A 68 1.29 -14.35 5.79
CA PRO A 68 1.42 -14.25 4.33
C PRO A 68 1.08 -12.87 3.77
N LYS A 69 0.42 -12.02 4.56
CA LYS A 69 0.04 -10.65 4.17
C LYS A 69 1.02 -9.60 4.70
N SER A 70 2.08 -10.01 5.36
CA SER A 70 2.93 -9.11 6.11
C SER A 70 4.01 -8.46 5.25
N THR A 71 4.35 -7.24 5.60
CA THR A 71 5.45 -6.51 4.99
C THR A 71 6.82 -6.99 5.48
N THR A 72 6.85 -7.72 6.60
CA THR A 72 8.11 -8.17 7.24
C THR A 72 8.43 -9.63 7.00
N ASN A 73 7.50 -10.40 6.44
CA ASN A 73 7.71 -11.82 6.17
C ASN A 73 8.44 -11.98 4.83
N PRO A 74 9.68 -12.52 4.81
CA PRO A 74 10.42 -12.69 3.55
C PRO A 74 9.82 -13.75 2.61
N TYR A 75 8.84 -14.51 3.08
CA TYR A 75 8.13 -15.52 2.30
C TYR A 75 6.68 -15.13 2.02
N ALA A 76 6.31 -13.88 2.27
CA ALA A 76 4.94 -13.42 2.06
C ALA A 76 4.54 -13.54 0.58
N THR A 77 3.32 -14.04 0.37
CA THR A 77 2.74 -14.20 -0.97
C THR A 77 1.72 -13.13 -1.30
N ASP A 78 1.19 -12.46 -0.29
CA ASP A 78 0.09 -11.51 -0.38
C ASP A 78 0.43 -10.19 0.31
N ALA A 79 1.65 -9.75 0.20
CA ALA A 79 2.07 -8.48 0.79
C ALA A 79 1.26 -7.30 0.23
N PRO A 80 1.11 -6.21 0.99
CA PRO A 80 0.33 -5.07 0.54
C PRO A 80 0.89 -4.45 -0.73
N LYS A 81 -0.02 -3.85 -1.52
CA LYS A 81 0.33 -3.16 -2.76
C LYS A 81 0.54 -1.68 -2.50
N LEU A 82 1.39 -1.08 -3.31
CA LEU A 82 1.70 0.35 -3.23
C LEU A 82 1.18 1.09 -4.45
N TYR A 83 0.62 2.27 -4.22
CA TYR A 83 0.12 3.16 -5.25
C TYR A 83 0.58 4.59 -4.98
N ASP A 84 1.02 5.29 -6.01
CA ASP A 84 1.39 6.69 -5.86
C ASP A 84 0.16 7.60 -5.80
N SER A 85 0.38 8.91 -5.69
CA SER A 85 -0.72 9.88 -5.57
C SER A 85 -1.58 9.98 -6.83
N GLN A 86 -1.11 9.46 -7.96
CA GLN A 86 -1.84 9.43 -9.22
C GLN A 86 -2.51 8.09 -9.48
N GLY A 87 -2.41 7.15 -8.53
CA GLY A 87 -3.01 5.83 -8.64
C GLY A 87 -2.19 4.81 -9.40
N ASN A 88 -0.94 5.13 -9.77
CA ASN A 88 -0.06 4.20 -10.45
C ASN A 88 0.46 3.14 -9.46
N TYR A 89 0.45 1.88 -9.89
CA TYR A 89 0.97 0.77 -9.12
C TYR A 89 2.48 0.90 -8.96
N ARG A 90 2.96 0.74 -7.73
CA ARG A 90 4.38 0.90 -7.39
C ARG A 90 4.99 -0.35 -6.75
N GLY A 91 4.40 -1.49 -7.01
CA GLY A 91 4.89 -2.77 -6.51
C GLY A 91 4.29 -3.18 -5.19
N ARG A 92 4.91 -4.17 -4.55
CA ARG A 92 4.46 -4.69 -3.27
C ARG A 92 5.40 -4.29 -2.16
N LEU A 93 4.82 -3.87 -1.05
CA LEU A 93 5.56 -3.61 0.17
C LEU A 93 5.89 -4.95 0.82
N SER A 94 6.92 -5.60 0.31
CA SER A 94 7.29 -6.97 0.67
C SER A 94 8.78 -7.05 0.96
N ARG A 95 9.11 -7.95 1.86
CA ARG A 95 10.51 -8.28 2.17
C ARG A 95 11.02 -9.48 1.34
N ASN A 96 10.18 -10.04 0.50
CA ASN A 96 10.55 -11.17 -0.35
C ASN A 96 11.44 -10.69 -1.50
N PRO A 97 12.71 -11.10 -1.56
CA PRO A 97 13.63 -10.63 -2.61
C PRO A 97 13.43 -11.34 -3.96
N TYR A 98 12.56 -12.35 -4.01
CA TYR A 98 12.33 -13.14 -5.22
C TYR A 98 11.02 -12.81 -5.94
N ASP A 99 10.12 -12.09 -5.28
CA ASP A 99 8.88 -11.64 -5.90
C ASP A 99 9.20 -10.55 -6.92
N PRO A 100 8.78 -10.70 -8.20
CA PRO A 100 9.10 -9.70 -9.23
C PRO A 100 8.50 -8.32 -8.96
N ASP A 101 7.43 -8.23 -8.15
CA ASP A 101 6.79 -6.97 -7.79
C ASP A 101 7.27 -6.40 -6.46
N SER A 102 8.14 -7.11 -5.75
CA SER A 102 8.61 -6.69 -4.44
C SER A 102 9.56 -5.49 -4.53
N ILE A 103 9.39 -4.55 -3.62
CA ILE A 103 10.35 -3.45 -3.48
C ILE A 103 11.71 -3.93 -2.93
N SER A 104 11.77 -5.17 -2.44
CA SER A 104 13.00 -5.77 -1.93
C SER A 104 13.75 -6.60 -2.98
N ASN A 105 13.20 -6.73 -4.19
CA ASN A 105 13.85 -7.44 -5.27
C ASN A 105 14.75 -6.49 -6.06
N PRO A 106 16.09 -6.61 -5.95
CA PRO A 106 17.01 -5.69 -6.62
C PRO A 106 17.06 -5.84 -8.14
N TYR A 107 16.45 -6.90 -8.68
CA TYR A 107 16.37 -7.14 -10.13
C TYR A 107 14.98 -6.88 -10.70
N GLY A 108 14.02 -6.52 -9.85
CA GLY A 108 12.67 -6.26 -10.25
C GLY A 108 12.44 -4.79 -10.61
N ARG A 109 11.33 -4.53 -11.29
CA ARG A 109 10.96 -3.18 -11.74
C ARG A 109 10.80 -2.21 -10.56
N TYR A 110 10.31 -2.71 -9.42
CA TYR A 110 9.95 -1.86 -8.28
C TYR A 110 11.00 -1.86 -7.18
N GLY A 111 12.01 -2.72 -7.28
CA GLY A 111 13.08 -2.82 -6.28
C GLY A 111 14.46 -2.50 -6.79
N SER A 112 14.65 -2.41 -8.10
CA SER A 112 15.96 -2.13 -8.69
C SER A 112 16.38 -0.68 -8.42
N PRO A 113 17.65 -0.44 -8.03
CA PRO A 113 18.13 0.93 -7.85
C PRO A 113 18.26 1.71 -9.15
N TYR A 114 18.06 1.07 -10.29
CA TYR A 114 18.19 1.69 -11.62
C TYR A 114 16.85 1.90 -12.33
N SER A 115 15.78 1.32 -11.81
CA SER A 115 14.45 1.45 -12.42
C SER A 115 13.81 2.80 -12.07
N PRO A 116 13.19 3.51 -13.05
CA PRO A 116 12.52 4.77 -12.76
C PRO A 116 11.30 4.61 -11.85
N ASP A 117 10.72 3.41 -11.75
CA ASP A 117 9.55 3.15 -10.92
C ASP A 117 9.91 2.67 -9.50
N SER A 118 11.19 2.49 -9.22
CA SER A 118 11.63 1.88 -7.98
C SER A 118 11.76 2.89 -6.85
N ILE A 119 11.31 2.48 -5.66
CA ILE A 119 11.53 3.23 -4.42
C ILE A 119 13.03 3.33 -4.07
N ASN A 120 13.84 2.38 -4.57
CA ASN A 120 15.27 2.32 -4.28
C ASN A 120 16.13 3.14 -5.25
N ASN A 121 15.48 3.78 -6.23
CA ASN A 121 16.17 4.66 -7.16
C ASN A 121 16.00 6.12 -6.71
N PRO A 122 17.07 6.76 -6.21
CA PRO A 122 16.97 8.15 -5.73
C PRO A 122 16.75 9.18 -6.83
N TYR A 123 16.87 8.77 -8.10
CA TYR A 123 16.59 9.63 -9.26
C TYR A 123 15.27 9.30 -9.94
N GLY A 124 14.54 8.35 -9.39
CA GLY A 124 13.23 7.92 -9.89
C GLY A 124 12.18 7.96 -8.78
N GLY A 125 11.44 6.87 -8.63
CA GLY A 125 10.36 6.77 -7.65
C GLY A 125 10.77 7.01 -6.21
N GLY A 126 12.04 6.79 -5.88
CA GLY A 126 12.56 6.99 -4.53
C GLY A 126 13.23 8.32 -4.30
N SER A 127 13.02 9.31 -5.16
CA SER A 127 13.63 10.63 -5.00
C SER A 127 13.26 11.28 -3.66
N PRO A 128 14.23 11.76 -2.89
CA PRO A 128 13.93 12.45 -1.63
C PRO A 128 13.31 13.84 -1.82
N TYR A 129 13.23 14.31 -3.06
CA TYR A 129 12.73 15.65 -3.39
C TYR A 129 11.36 15.64 -4.06
N ALA A 130 10.88 14.48 -4.50
CA ALA A 130 9.56 14.40 -5.13
C ALA A 130 8.46 14.52 -4.08
N ALA A 131 7.39 15.23 -4.45
CA ALA A 131 6.31 15.57 -3.50
C ALA A 131 5.57 14.36 -2.94
N ASP A 132 5.48 13.26 -3.71
CA ASP A 132 4.78 12.06 -3.25
C ASP A 132 5.71 10.89 -2.97
N SER A 133 7.02 11.11 -2.99
CA SER A 133 7.97 10.03 -2.73
C SER A 133 7.93 9.58 -1.27
N PRO A 134 7.99 8.26 -1.01
CA PRO A 134 8.10 7.75 0.36
C PRO A 134 9.38 8.15 1.07
N ASN A 135 10.41 8.55 0.31
CA ASN A 135 11.70 8.94 0.86
C ASN A 135 11.80 10.44 1.16
N ASN A 136 10.77 11.21 0.82
CA ASN A 136 10.73 12.63 1.14
C ASN A 136 10.07 12.82 2.52
N PRO A 137 10.80 13.32 3.53
CA PRO A 137 10.24 13.49 4.87
C PRO A 137 9.13 14.55 4.95
N TYR A 138 8.96 15.36 3.91
CA TYR A 138 7.88 16.34 3.80
C TYR A 138 6.84 15.94 2.75
N GLY A 139 6.99 14.77 2.15
CA GLY A 139 6.13 14.29 1.08
C GLY A 139 4.91 13.56 1.59
N ARG A 140 4.01 13.25 0.66
CA ARG A 140 2.77 12.52 0.95
C ARG A 140 2.97 11.01 1.07
N GLY A 141 4.01 10.48 0.43
CA GLY A 141 4.26 9.05 0.37
C GLY A 141 3.30 8.32 -0.56
N TRP A 142 3.39 7.00 -0.58
CA TRP A 142 2.54 6.13 -1.40
C TRP A 142 1.51 5.43 -0.54
N ARG A 143 0.30 5.31 -1.08
CA ARG A 143 -0.80 4.62 -0.41
C ARG A 143 -0.52 3.12 -0.35
N ILE A 144 -0.81 2.52 0.80
CA ILE A 144 -0.65 1.09 1.03
C ILE A 144 -2.02 0.44 1.05
N GLU A 145 -2.26 -0.53 0.19
CA GLU A 145 -3.48 -1.32 0.18
C GLU A 145 -3.18 -2.75 0.60
N GLY A 146 -3.82 -3.16 1.68
CA GLY A 146 -3.74 -4.54 2.14
C GLY A 146 -4.63 -5.44 1.30
N THR A 147 -4.28 -6.72 1.25
CA THR A 147 -5.09 -7.75 0.61
C THR A 147 -5.88 -8.52 1.67
N ASP A 148 -7.12 -8.85 1.37
CA ASP A 148 -7.96 -9.62 2.28
C ASP A 148 -7.70 -11.12 2.20
#